data_a6554aaf9f91f5312d0df530ff10fb14
#
_entry.id   a6554aaf9f91f5312d0df530ff10fb14
#
_cell.length_a   1.000
_cell.length_b   1.000
_cell.length_c   1.000
_cell.angle_alpha   90.00
_cell.angle_beta   90.00
_cell.angle_gamma   90.00
#
_symmetry.space_group_name_H-M   'P 1'
#
loop_
_entity.id
_entity.type
_entity.pdbx_description
1 polymer ?
#
loop_
_entity_poly.entity_id
_entity_poly.type
_entity_poly.pdbx_seq_one_letter_code
_entity_poly.pdbx_strand_id
1 'polypeptide(L)'
;ELGAQVVLVGGPAEQPLLEAIRAQARSHLLTFDGPLPLPRFAALAAVSTVMLCHDSGPMHVAAAVGTRVVALYGSQNAALFQPVGTGHTILQPPLPCVACVAPGECARDDSYHNYCVRNVTFDRVYNAVCEALIRDRD
;
A
#
# COMPACT_ATOMS: atom_id res chain seq x y z
N GLU A 1 -13.15 -11.55 -10.88
CA GLU A 1 -11.75 -12.01 -10.70
C GLU A 1 -10.89 -11.44 -11.83
N LEU A 2 -9.83 -10.72 -11.49
CA LEU A 2 -9.03 -9.96 -12.46
C LEU A 2 -7.92 -10.82 -13.10
N GLY A 3 -7.78 -12.10 -12.69
CA GLY A 3 -6.72 -12.99 -13.16
C GLY A 3 -5.31 -12.57 -12.71
N ALA A 4 -5.20 -11.70 -11.71
CA ALA A 4 -3.92 -11.24 -11.20
C ALA A 4 -3.33 -12.23 -10.20
N GLN A 5 -2.03 -12.49 -10.31
CA GLN A 5 -1.27 -13.20 -9.28
C GLN A 5 -0.89 -12.21 -8.19
N VAL A 6 -1.26 -12.53 -6.95
CA VAL A 6 -0.95 -11.69 -5.79
C VAL A 6 0.28 -12.22 -5.06
N VAL A 7 1.21 -11.32 -4.74
CA VAL A 7 2.40 -11.60 -3.94
C VAL A 7 2.34 -10.76 -2.68
N LEU A 8 2.42 -11.39 -1.52
CA LEU A 8 2.49 -10.71 -0.23
C LEU A 8 3.95 -10.53 0.18
N VAL A 9 4.31 -9.32 0.56
CA VAL A 9 5.65 -8.97 1.03
C VAL A 9 5.54 -8.24 2.36
N GLY A 10 6.36 -8.64 3.32
CA GLY A 10 6.45 -7.99 4.63
C GLY A 10 7.76 -8.32 5.32
N GLY A 11 8.12 -7.52 6.31
CA GLY A 11 9.27 -7.77 7.16
C GLY A 11 9.04 -8.88 8.19
N PRO A 12 10.07 -9.26 8.95
CA PRO A 12 9.95 -10.33 9.96
C PRO A 12 8.85 -10.09 11.01
N ALA A 13 8.64 -8.84 11.41
CA ALA A 13 7.60 -8.48 12.38
C ALA A 13 6.18 -8.60 11.82
N GLU A 14 6.02 -8.65 10.51
CA GLU A 14 4.72 -8.70 9.82
C GLU A 14 4.32 -10.14 9.44
N GLN A 15 5.17 -11.14 9.68
CA GLN A 15 4.89 -12.54 9.32
C GLN A 15 3.57 -13.06 9.88
N PRO A 16 3.20 -12.81 11.16
CA PRO A 16 1.89 -13.25 11.67
C PRO A 16 0.70 -12.65 10.90
N LEU A 17 0.85 -11.40 10.44
CA LEU A 17 -0.17 -10.73 9.62
C LEU A 17 -0.27 -11.38 8.23
N LEU A 18 0.86 -11.67 7.59
CA LEU A 18 0.89 -12.35 6.29
C LEU A 18 0.24 -13.73 6.36
N GLU A 19 0.50 -14.49 7.42
CA GLU A 19 -0.11 -15.79 7.67
C GLU A 19 -1.63 -15.67 7.87
N ALA A 20 -2.08 -14.68 8.65
CA ALA A 20 -3.51 -14.42 8.85
C ALA A 20 -4.22 -14.04 7.54
N ILE A 21 -3.59 -13.25 6.69
CA ILE A 21 -4.12 -12.91 5.36
C ILE A 21 -4.21 -14.16 4.48
N ARG A 22 -3.17 -14.98 4.45
CA ARG A 22 -3.16 -16.24 3.68
C ARG A 22 -4.26 -17.21 4.12
N ALA A 23 -4.48 -17.33 5.42
CA ALA A 23 -5.50 -18.22 5.98
C ALA A 23 -6.93 -17.82 5.60
N GLN A 24 -7.16 -16.52 5.32
CA GLN A 24 -8.46 -15.98 4.92
C GLN A 24 -8.63 -15.87 3.40
N ALA A 25 -7.56 -16.01 2.65
CA ALA A 25 -7.58 -15.86 1.20
C ALA A 25 -8.35 -17.01 0.52
N ARG A 26 -9.19 -16.69 -0.46
CA ARG A 26 -9.92 -17.67 -1.27
C ARG A 26 -9.11 -18.18 -2.47
N SER A 27 -7.97 -17.58 -2.75
CA SER A 27 -7.07 -17.95 -3.83
C SER A 27 -5.65 -18.09 -3.31
N HIS A 28 -4.81 -18.78 -4.07
CA HIS A 28 -3.41 -18.95 -3.72
C HIS A 28 -2.67 -17.60 -3.78
N LEU A 29 -2.03 -17.25 -2.66
CA LEU A 29 -1.15 -16.08 -2.54
C LEU A 29 0.30 -16.54 -2.48
N LEU A 30 1.17 -15.88 -3.24
CA LEU A 30 2.60 -16.10 -3.12
C LEU A 30 3.15 -15.30 -1.94
N THR A 31 4.11 -15.89 -1.24
CA THR A 31 4.86 -15.23 -0.14
C THR A 31 6.32 -15.60 -0.25
N PHE A 32 7.19 -14.83 0.38
CA PHE A 32 8.59 -15.16 0.51
C PHE A 32 8.86 -15.73 1.91
N ASP A 33 9.70 -16.77 1.95
CA ASP A 33 10.18 -17.31 3.21
C ASP A 33 11.32 -16.43 3.72
N GLY A 34 11.02 -15.61 4.71
CA GLY A 34 11.97 -14.70 5.34
C GLY A 34 12.10 -13.30 4.68
N PRO A 35 13.03 -12.49 5.18
CA PRO A 35 13.18 -11.12 4.73
C PRO A 35 13.65 -11.05 3.27
N LEU A 36 13.01 -10.18 2.49
CA LEU A 36 13.38 -9.92 1.11
C LEU A 36 14.42 -8.78 1.06
N PRO A 37 15.69 -9.04 0.70
CA PRO A 37 16.70 -8.00 0.57
C PRO A 37 16.28 -6.93 -0.42
N LEU A 38 16.66 -5.68 -0.17
CA LEU A 38 16.23 -4.52 -0.98
C LEU A 38 16.42 -4.71 -2.50
N PRO A 39 17.56 -5.24 -3.01
CA PRO A 39 17.71 -5.48 -4.45
C PRO A 39 16.71 -6.50 -5.01
N ARG A 40 16.39 -7.54 -4.23
CA ARG A 40 15.37 -8.53 -4.65
C ARG A 40 13.96 -7.96 -4.61
N PHE A 41 13.68 -7.13 -3.60
CA PHE A 41 12.41 -6.41 -3.54
C PHE A 41 12.25 -5.46 -4.74
N ALA A 42 13.30 -4.70 -5.07
CA ALA A 42 13.29 -3.81 -6.23
C ALA A 42 13.07 -4.58 -7.56
N ALA A 43 13.71 -5.74 -7.71
CA ALA A 43 13.51 -6.59 -8.89
C ALA A 43 12.08 -7.16 -8.95
N LEU A 44 11.52 -7.60 -7.81
CA LEU A 44 10.13 -8.04 -7.71
C LEU A 44 9.16 -6.90 -8.06
N ALA A 45 9.38 -5.72 -7.51
CA ALA A 45 8.59 -4.55 -7.82
C ALA A 45 8.64 -4.24 -9.33
N ALA A 46 9.82 -4.23 -9.93
CA ALA A 46 10.02 -3.92 -11.35
C ALA A 46 9.27 -4.86 -12.32
N VAL A 47 9.00 -6.11 -11.91
CA VAL A 47 8.22 -7.07 -12.72
C VAL A 47 6.74 -7.11 -12.32
N SER A 48 6.34 -6.32 -11.33
CA SER A 48 4.95 -6.24 -10.86
C SER A 48 4.20 -5.16 -11.62
N THR A 49 2.97 -5.44 -12.02
CA THR A 49 2.08 -4.48 -12.70
C THR A 49 1.66 -3.35 -11.77
N VAL A 50 1.36 -3.67 -10.51
CA VAL A 50 0.93 -2.69 -9.51
C VAL A 50 1.40 -3.11 -8.12
N MET A 51 1.75 -2.14 -7.30
CA MET A 51 2.01 -2.34 -5.88
C MET A 51 0.95 -1.61 -5.05
N LEU A 52 0.23 -2.37 -4.21
CA LEU A 52 -0.62 -1.83 -3.15
C LEU A 52 0.19 -1.77 -1.85
N CYS A 53 0.30 -0.62 -1.25
CA CYS A 53 1.09 -0.43 -0.03
C CYS A 53 0.61 0.75 0.81
N HIS A 54 1.17 0.88 2.01
CA HIS A 54 1.08 2.10 2.81
C HIS A 54 2.19 3.09 2.41
N ASP A 55 2.11 4.33 2.94
CA ASP A 55 3.19 5.30 2.94
C ASP A 55 4.40 4.73 3.71
N SER A 56 5.39 4.26 2.97
CA SER A 56 6.55 3.54 3.51
C SER A 56 7.72 3.51 2.52
N GLY A 57 8.92 3.15 3.00
CA GLY A 57 10.10 3.00 2.15
C GLY A 57 9.90 2.13 0.90
N PRO A 58 9.28 0.95 1.00
CA PRO A 58 8.94 0.10 -0.14
C PRO A 58 8.14 0.79 -1.25
N MET A 59 7.25 1.70 -0.91
CA MET A 59 6.50 2.51 -1.87
C MET A 59 7.43 3.31 -2.80
N HIS A 60 8.42 3.97 -2.22
CA HIS A 60 9.38 4.77 -2.98
C HIS A 60 10.29 3.91 -3.87
N VAL A 61 10.67 2.73 -3.39
CA VAL A 61 11.44 1.77 -4.20
C VAL A 61 10.64 1.31 -5.41
N ALA A 62 9.37 0.93 -5.21
CA ALA A 62 8.50 0.52 -6.32
C ALA A 62 8.34 1.64 -7.35
N ALA A 63 8.07 2.87 -6.90
CA ALA A 63 7.98 4.02 -7.79
C ALA A 63 9.29 4.28 -8.55
N ALA A 64 10.43 4.17 -7.88
CA ALA A 64 11.76 4.40 -8.49
C ALA A 64 12.12 3.38 -9.59
N VAL A 65 11.58 2.15 -9.52
CA VAL A 65 11.77 1.13 -10.56
C VAL A 65 10.66 1.13 -11.62
N GLY A 66 9.75 2.12 -11.57
CA GLY A 66 8.70 2.30 -12.57
C GLY A 66 7.39 1.56 -12.30
N THR A 67 7.28 0.87 -11.18
CA THR A 67 6.04 0.16 -10.82
C THR A 67 4.94 1.15 -10.45
N ARG A 68 3.75 0.94 -10.97
CA ARG A 68 2.58 1.72 -10.57
C ARG A 68 2.21 1.43 -9.12
N VAL A 69 1.97 2.48 -8.35
CA VAL A 69 1.68 2.38 -6.92
C VAL A 69 0.24 2.83 -6.62
N VAL A 70 -0.46 2.05 -5.84
CA VAL A 70 -1.68 2.45 -5.12
C VAL A 70 -1.30 2.53 -3.64
N ALA A 71 -1.18 3.75 -3.12
CA ALA A 71 -0.67 4.00 -1.78
C ALA A 71 -1.78 4.49 -0.83
N LEU A 72 -1.89 3.84 0.33
CA LEU A 72 -2.78 4.23 1.40
C LEU A 72 -2.04 5.17 2.35
N TYR A 73 -2.53 6.38 2.46
CA TYR A 73 -1.98 7.39 3.37
C TYR A 73 -2.85 7.53 4.62
N GLY A 74 -2.17 7.51 5.76
CA GLY A 74 -2.75 7.87 7.04
C GLY A 74 -2.61 9.36 7.32
N SER A 75 -1.95 9.69 8.41
CA SER A 75 -1.78 11.05 8.91
C SER A 75 -0.69 11.88 8.21
N GLN A 76 0.13 11.27 7.38
CA GLN A 76 1.22 11.96 6.69
C GLN A 76 0.70 12.88 5.57
N ASN A 77 1.45 13.93 5.29
CA ASN A 77 1.14 14.84 4.19
C ASN A 77 1.50 14.18 2.85
N ALA A 78 0.50 13.67 2.15
CA ALA A 78 0.70 13.02 0.86
C ALA A 78 1.33 13.94 -0.19
N ALA A 79 1.11 15.26 -0.13
CA ALA A 79 1.72 16.18 -1.07
C ALA A 79 3.25 16.27 -0.94
N LEU A 80 3.80 15.97 0.25
CA LEU A 80 5.24 16.00 0.51
C LEU A 80 5.91 14.64 0.31
N PHE A 81 5.19 13.56 0.58
CA PHE A 81 5.75 12.22 0.65
C PHE A 81 5.20 11.27 -0.42
N GLN A 82 4.52 11.78 -1.45
CA GLN A 82 4.02 10.95 -2.54
C GLN A 82 5.15 10.25 -3.31
N PRO A 83 4.88 9.09 -3.92
CA PRO A 83 5.85 8.40 -4.76
C PRO A 83 6.25 9.29 -5.95
N VAL A 84 7.51 9.21 -6.34
CA VAL A 84 8.04 9.98 -7.48
C VAL A 84 7.52 9.41 -8.80
N GLY A 85 7.25 10.30 -9.76
CA GLY A 85 6.75 9.89 -11.08
C GLY A 85 5.26 10.18 -11.28
N THR A 86 4.68 9.52 -12.26
CA THR A 86 3.28 9.70 -12.66
C THR A 86 2.54 8.36 -12.68
N GLY A 87 1.21 8.41 -12.71
CA GLY A 87 0.38 7.20 -12.79
C GLY A 87 0.15 6.48 -11.46
N HIS A 88 0.64 7.02 -10.35
CA HIS A 88 0.37 6.51 -9.01
C HIS A 88 -0.99 6.99 -8.50
N THR A 89 -1.61 6.21 -7.64
CA THR A 89 -2.88 6.55 -6.99
C THR A 89 -2.67 6.70 -5.49
N ILE A 90 -3.02 7.86 -4.95
CA ILE A 90 -2.95 8.15 -3.52
C ILE A 90 -4.34 8.08 -2.92
N LEU A 91 -4.52 7.22 -1.95
CA LEU A 91 -5.76 7.05 -1.21
C LEU A 91 -5.60 7.63 0.18
N GLN A 92 -6.09 8.84 0.35
CA GLN A 92 -6.14 9.53 1.64
C GLN A 92 -7.55 10.12 1.82
N PRO A 93 -8.20 9.94 2.98
CA PRO A 93 -9.43 10.65 3.25
C PRO A 93 -9.14 12.13 3.49
N PRO A 94 -10.11 13.04 3.29
CA PRO A 94 -9.96 14.44 3.68
C PRO A 94 -9.72 14.51 5.18
N LEU A 95 -8.57 15.06 5.58
CA LEU A 95 -8.16 15.09 6.98
C LEU A 95 -8.57 16.40 7.65
N PRO A 96 -9.19 16.33 8.83
CA PRO A 96 -9.44 17.52 9.67
C PRO A 96 -8.16 18.02 10.36
N CYS A 97 -7.10 17.20 10.37
CA CYS A 97 -5.79 17.50 10.90
C CYS A 97 -4.71 17.22 9.84
N VAL A 98 -3.77 18.12 9.68
CA VAL A 98 -2.66 17.99 8.75
C VAL A 98 -1.42 17.54 9.52
N ALA A 99 -0.68 16.58 8.94
CA ALA A 99 0.61 16.10 9.41
C ALA A 99 0.64 15.83 10.92
N CYS A 100 0.18 14.65 11.31
CA CYS A 100 0.30 14.19 12.69
C CYS A 100 1.78 13.96 13.03
N VAL A 101 2.32 14.73 13.97
CA VAL A 101 3.73 14.63 14.37
C VAL A 101 4.03 13.46 15.30
N ALA A 102 3.01 12.77 15.81
CA ALA A 102 3.15 11.57 16.65
C ALA A 102 2.46 10.37 15.97
N PRO A 103 3.16 9.66 15.07
CA PRO A 103 2.63 8.41 14.52
C PRO A 103 2.57 7.36 15.64
N GLY A 104 1.39 6.92 16.00
CA GLY A 104 1.17 5.88 17.03
C GLY A 104 0.01 6.16 17.95
N GLU A 105 -0.21 7.40 18.35
CA GLU A 105 -1.35 7.78 19.17
C GLU A 105 -2.06 8.98 18.56
N CYS A 106 -3.33 8.79 18.19
CA CYS A 106 -4.15 9.90 17.74
C CYS A 106 -4.48 10.81 18.94
N ALA A 107 -4.03 12.07 18.86
CA ALA A 107 -4.31 13.07 19.90
C ALA A 107 -5.77 13.55 19.94
N ARG A 108 -6.62 13.07 19.02
CA ARG A 108 -8.03 13.43 18.97
C ARG A 108 -8.87 12.41 19.72
N ASP A 109 -9.78 12.90 20.54
CA ASP A 109 -10.77 12.12 21.30
C ASP A 109 -12.21 12.28 20.75
N ASP A 110 -12.37 13.03 19.66
CA ASP A 110 -13.65 13.28 18.99
C ASP A 110 -13.95 12.23 17.89
N SER A 111 -14.99 12.48 17.10
CA SER A 111 -15.41 11.62 15.98
C SER A 111 -14.33 11.41 14.90
N TYR A 112 -13.29 12.24 14.91
CA TYR A 112 -12.16 12.14 13.98
C TYR A 112 -10.99 11.31 14.54
N HIS A 113 -11.13 10.66 15.69
CA HIS A 113 -10.09 9.75 16.21
C HIS A 113 -9.75 8.66 15.19
N ASN A 114 -8.48 8.58 14.78
CA ASN A 114 -7.99 7.68 13.74
C ASN A 114 -8.73 7.76 12.39
N TYR A 115 -9.40 8.87 12.10
CA TYR A 115 -10.14 9.08 10.86
C TYR A 115 -9.30 8.80 9.61
N CYS A 116 -8.05 9.22 9.60
CA CYS A 116 -7.11 9.02 8.49
C CYS A 116 -6.92 7.55 8.08
N VAL A 117 -7.01 6.62 9.03
CA VAL A 117 -6.87 5.18 8.76
C VAL A 117 -8.23 4.53 8.50
N ARG A 118 -9.24 4.87 9.32
CA ARG A 118 -10.56 4.22 9.27
C ARG A 118 -11.39 4.53 8.01
N ASN A 119 -11.10 5.64 7.33
CA ASN A 119 -11.95 6.14 6.24
C ASN A 119 -11.41 5.86 4.83
N VAL A 120 -10.38 5.03 4.70
CA VAL A 120 -10.02 4.42 3.41
C VAL A 120 -10.78 3.10 3.30
N THR A 121 -11.90 3.11 2.57
CA THR A 121 -12.77 1.93 2.46
C THR A 121 -12.20 0.88 1.51
N PHE A 122 -12.60 -0.38 1.72
CA PHE A 122 -12.23 -1.49 0.85
C PHE A 122 -12.57 -1.20 -0.63
N ASP A 123 -13.77 -0.69 -0.91
CA ASP A 123 -14.20 -0.41 -2.28
C ASP A 123 -13.31 0.63 -2.97
N ARG A 124 -12.86 1.66 -2.25
CA ARG A 124 -11.92 2.65 -2.80
C ARG A 124 -10.59 2.00 -3.17
N VAL A 125 -10.05 1.15 -2.29
CA VAL A 125 -8.80 0.42 -2.54
C VAL A 125 -8.96 -0.53 -3.71
N TYR A 126 -10.01 -1.34 -3.71
CA TYR A 126 -10.29 -2.31 -4.75
C TYR A 126 -10.41 -1.64 -6.13
N ASN A 127 -11.22 -0.60 -6.25
CA ASN A 127 -11.41 0.13 -7.50
C ASN A 127 -10.11 0.75 -8.00
N ALA A 128 -9.31 1.35 -7.12
CA ALA A 128 -8.02 1.93 -7.48
C ALA A 128 -7.02 0.87 -8.02
N VAL A 129 -7.00 -0.32 -7.42
CA VAL A 129 -6.17 -1.43 -7.90
C VAL A 129 -6.68 -1.94 -9.25
N CYS A 130 -8.00 -2.09 -9.43
CA CYS A 130 -8.58 -2.49 -10.70
C CYS A 130 -8.23 -1.50 -11.82
N GLU A 131 -8.37 -0.20 -11.59
CA GLU A 131 -8.02 0.84 -12.55
C GLU A 131 -6.53 0.81 -12.89
N ALA A 132 -5.66 0.61 -11.88
CA ALA A 132 -4.23 0.52 -12.09
C ALA A 132 -3.83 -0.70 -12.95
N LEU A 133 -4.51 -1.83 -12.78
CA LEU A 133 -4.28 -3.05 -13.56
C LEU A 133 -4.76 -2.93 -15.02
N ILE A 134 -5.83 -2.19 -15.28
CA ILE A 134 -6.39 -2.02 -16.63
C ILE A 134 -5.51 -1.09 -17.47
N ARG A 135 -5.03 0.00 -16.90
CA ARG A 135 -4.21 1.01 -17.60
C ARG A 135 -2.85 0.51 -18.10
N ASP A 136 -2.44 -0.67 -17.68
CA ASP A 136 -1.17 -1.29 -18.09
C ASP A 136 -1.34 -2.24 -19.30
N ARG A 137 -2.58 -2.38 -19.79
CA ARG A 137 -2.91 -3.25 -20.94
C ARG A 137 -3.06 -2.50 -22.26
N ASP A 138 -3.02 -1.17 -22.21
CA ASP A 138 -3.06 -0.25 -23.36
C ASP A 138 -1.66 0.29 -23.68
#